data_93534c701c8741b0290c285e35001ac6
#
_entry.id   93534c701c8741b0290c285e35001ac6
#
_cell.length_a   1.000
_cell.length_b   1.000
_cell.length_c   1.000
_cell.angle_alpha   90.00
_cell.angle_beta   90.00
_cell.angle_gamma   90.00
#
_symmetry.space_group_name_H-M   'P 1'
#
loop_
_entity.id
_entity.type
_entity.pdbx_description
1 polymer ?
#
loop_
_entity_poly.entity_id
_entity_poly.type
_entity_poly.pdbx_seq_one_letter_code
_entity_poly.pdbx_strand_id
1 'polypeptide(L)'
;MIAGSALVMSACSDNVAEMNPAPAGNNDFVTLAEISASLPATRAYLEDVEFGAGKEVKTFWSSGDCITVWSEQEPERLLLYRLKSGADTPNAVFEVVGNEEGVHGTQFYALYNGSSSASKQITLNSVQNNNINRPSNNIAEGAAPMAAYAAVEDGNLSNVRFAFKNLCGIMAVTLTTDADAALGSITLNSTANLTGSGEVRFVNGEPSFRIGANAGKSISRELGNYKVKGGEPNTFYFVVPAQSYGYLALDVMSSTNPKPVWSRTRTIADGLSVDAGSITRIANVTVRTVAPHVYKVGDIYPNGAVGGDVKGIVFEAAQDGQSGKIAALKDCS
;
A
#
# COMPACT_ATOMS: atom_id res chain seq x y z
N MET A 1 -32.78 -44.72 50.41
CA MET A 1 -33.60 -43.75 49.66
C MET A 1 -32.73 -42.55 49.40
N ILE A 2 -32.14 -42.42 48.18
CA ILE A 2 -31.39 -41.31 47.76
C ILE A 2 -32.02 -40.80 46.48
N ALA A 3 -32.63 -39.62 46.55
CA ALA A 3 -33.27 -38.96 45.43
C ALA A 3 -32.22 -38.31 44.54
N GLY A 4 -32.11 -38.74 43.28
CA GLY A 4 -31.28 -38.11 42.27
C GLY A 4 -32.06 -37.01 41.57
N SER A 5 -31.56 -35.79 41.65
CA SER A 5 -32.07 -34.68 40.85
C SER A 5 -31.51 -34.74 39.43
N ALA A 6 -32.40 -34.91 38.45
CA ALA A 6 -32.07 -34.79 37.04
C ALA A 6 -32.04 -33.31 36.65
N LEU A 7 -30.89 -32.82 36.18
CA LEU A 7 -30.71 -31.50 35.58
C LEU A 7 -31.18 -31.58 34.13
N VAL A 8 -32.29 -30.91 33.80
CA VAL A 8 -32.75 -30.76 32.42
C VAL A 8 -32.00 -29.62 31.79
N MET A 9 -31.08 -29.92 30.90
CA MET A 9 -30.48 -28.93 29.99
C MET A 9 -31.47 -28.64 28.86
N SER A 10 -32.00 -27.44 28.86
CA SER A 10 -32.77 -26.91 27.73
C SER A 10 -31.81 -26.60 26.60
N ALA A 11 -31.84 -27.42 25.56
CA ALA A 11 -31.15 -27.08 24.29
C ALA A 11 -32.03 -26.08 23.55
N CYS A 12 -31.51 -24.87 23.34
CA CYS A 12 -32.04 -23.96 22.33
C CYS A 12 -31.83 -24.61 20.97
N SER A 13 -32.89 -25.03 20.32
CA SER A 13 -32.86 -25.44 18.92
C SER A 13 -32.85 -24.17 18.06
N ASP A 14 -31.69 -23.78 17.57
CA ASP A 14 -31.62 -22.90 16.42
C ASP A 14 -32.16 -23.68 15.22
N ASN A 15 -33.21 -23.14 14.60
CA ASN A 15 -33.72 -23.61 13.31
C ASN A 15 -32.69 -23.40 12.24
N VAL A 16 -31.77 -24.34 12.06
CA VAL A 16 -31.04 -24.51 10.82
C VAL A 16 -32.03 -25.09 9.83
N ALA A 17 -32.42 -24.32 8.82
CA ALA A 17 -33.19 -24.83 7.70
C ALA A 17 -32.46 -26.07 7.16
N GLU A 18 -33.09 -27.24 7.22
CA GLU A 18 -32.60 -28.47 6.60
C GLU A 18 -32.47 -28.21 5.11
N MET A 19 -31.26 -27.99 4.65
CA MET A 19 -30.96 -28.09 3.23
C MET A 19 -31.01 -29.57 2.87
N ASN A 20 -32.02 -29.92 2.10
CA ASN A 20 -32.16 -31.25 1.51
C ASN A 20 -30.85 -31.61 0.79
N PRO A 21 -30.19 -32.73 1.08
CA PRO A 21 -29.02 -33.14 0.34
C PRO A 21 -29.46 -33.43 -1.10
N ALA A 22 -28.88 -32.70 -2.05
CA ALA A 22 -29.00 -33.04 -3.46
C ALA A 22 -28.48 -34.47 -3.68
N PRO A 23 -29.07 -35.26 -4.63
CA PRO A 23 -28.69 -36.64 -4.86
C PRO A 23 -27.19 -36.72 -5.19
N ALA A 24 -26.52 -37.66 -4.54
CA ALA A 24 -25.12 -37.99 -4.70
C ALA A 24 -24.77 -38.32 -6.16
N GLY A 25 -24.42 -37.29 -6.91
CA GLY A 25 -23.70 -37.36 -8.19
C GLY A 25 -22.32 -36.79 -7.93
N ASN A 26 -21.34 -37.58 -8.15
CA ASN A 26 -19.89 -37.43 -7.93
C ASN A 26 -19.29 -36.08 -8.34
N ASN A 27 -19.55 -35.01 -7.62
CA ASN A 27 -18.75 -33.76 -7.66
C ASN A 27 -19.05 -33.00 -6.35
N ASP A 28 -18.08 -33.00 -5.45
CA ASP A 28 -18.10 -32.31 -4.14
C ASP A 28 -17.96 -30.78 -4.28
N PHE A 29 -18.56 -30.19 -5.31
CA PHE A 29 -18.54 -28.74 -5.50
C PHE A 29 -19.48 -28.07 -4.51
N VAL A 30 -18.99 -27.03 -3.89
CA VAL A 30 -19.73 -26.20 -2.97
C VAL A 30 -19.90 -24.79 -3.50
N THR A 31 -20.95 -24.10 -3.08
CA THR A 31 -21.21 -22.72 -3.46
C THR A 31 -20.95 -21.81 -2.27
N LEU A 32 -20.07 -20.82 -2.46
CA LEU A 32 -19.73 -19.84 -1.43
C LEU A 32 -20.57 -18.57 -1.62
N ALA A 33 -21.71 -18.46 -0.96
CA ALA A 33 -22.49 -17.22 -0.93
C ALA A 33 -21.94 -16.22 0.10
N GLU A 34 -21.41 -16.73 1.22
CA GLU A 34 -20.74 -15.96 2.25
C GLU A 34 -19.37 -16.55 2.55
N ILE A 35 -18.44 -15.69 2.97
CA ILE A 35 -17.04 -16.04 3.16
C ILE A 35 -16.54 -15.43 4.46
N SER A 36 -15.91 -16.25 5.30
CA SER A 36 -15.14 -15.77 6.43
C SER A 36 -13.70 -15.43 5.99
N ALA A 37 -13.22 -14.28 6.40
CA ALA A 37 -11.88 -13.80 6.07
C ALA A 37 -11.15 -13.29 7.30
N SER A 38 -9.84 -13.52 7.38
CA SER A 38 -8.96 -12.96 8.39
C SER A 38 -7.79 -12.26 7.75
N LEU A 39 -7.37 -11.14 8.34
CA LEU A 39 -6.21 -10.38 7.91
C LEU A 39 -4.93 -10.97 8.53
N PRO A 40 -3.79 -10.85 7.83
CA PRO A 40 -2.49 -11.08 8.44
C PRO A 40 -2.25 -10.04 9.55
N ALA A 41 -1.31 -10.29 10.44
CA ALA A 41 -0.95 -9.35 11.51
C ALA A 41 -0.45 -7.97 11.01
N THR A 42 -0.30 -7.82 9.70
CA THR A 42 0.11 -6.59 8.99
C THR A 42 -0.87 -6.26 7.84
N ARG A 43 -1.83 -5.45 8.04
CA ARG A 43 -2.54 -4.33 7.37
C ARG A 43 -3.56 -4.48 6.26
N ALA A 44 -4.72 -3.76 6.48
CA ALA A 44 -5.47 -3.03 5.47
C ALA A 44 -5.30 -1.49 5.61
N TYR A 45 -5.16 -0.93 6.81
CA TYR A 45 -4.67 0.44 7.05
C TYR A 45 -3.76 0.48 8.28
N LEU A 46 -2.95 1.55 8.39
CA LEU A 46 -2.09 1.83 9.53
C LEU A 46 -2.81 2.77 10.49
N GLU A 47 -3.10 2.33 11.69
CA GLU A 47 -3.40 3.23 12.77
C GLU A 47 -2.10 3.91 13.24
N ASP A 48 -2.17 5.21 13.60
CA ASP A 48 -1.04 5.96 14.15
C ASP A 48 -0.55 5.29 15.44
N VAL A 49 0.38 4.37 15.29
CA VAL A 49 1.11 3.80 16.40
C VAL A 49 2.49 4.45 16.37
N GLU A 50 2.83 5.22 17.40
CA GLU A 50 4.21 5.63 17.63
C GLU A 50 5.08 4.39 17.56
N PHE A 51 5.90 4.29 16.52
CA PHE A 51 6.79 3.16 16.32
C PHE A 51 7.98 3.22 17.29
N GLY A 52 7.72 2.81 18.52
CA GLY A 52 8.76 2.33 19.42
C GLY A 52 9.10 0.88 19.07
N ALA A 53 10.34 0.46 19.32
CA ALA A 53 10.76 -0.92 19.13
C ALA A 53 9.76 -1.89 19.78
N GLY A 54 9.15 -2.78 19.00
CA GLY A 54 8.27 -3.86 19.49
C GLY A 54 6.77 -3.65 19.38
N LYS A 55 6.28 -2.62 18.72
CA LYS A 55 4.82 -2.47 18.49
C LYS A 55 4.41 -3.13 17.18
N GLU A 56 3.47 -4.07 17.26
CA GLU A 56 2.80 -4.69 16.13
C GLU A 56 1.84 -3.69 15.48
N VAL A 57 1.81 -3.71 14.18
CA VAL A 57 0.88 -2.91 13.41
C VAL A 57 -0.39 -3.72 13.19
N LYS A 58 -1.49 -3.28 13.78
CA LYS A 58 -2.79 -3.94 13.64
C LYS A 58 -3.46 -3.55 12.34
N THR A 59 -4.10 -4.52 11.74
CA THR A 59 -4.85 -4.43 10.49
C THR A 59 -6.32 -4.63 10.75
N PHE A 60 -7.16 -3.83 10.10
CA PHE A 60 -8.61 -3.92 10.22
C PHE A 60 -9.26 -3.80 8.84
N TRP A 61 -10.35 -4.50 8.65
CA TRP A 61 -11.23 -4.31 7.51
C TRP A 61 -11.99 -2.99 7.64
N SER A 62 -12.18 -2.29 6.52
CA SER A 62 -12.96 -1.05 6.47
C SER A 62 -14.35 -1.30 5.91
N SER A 63 -15.31 -0.51 6.37
CA SER A 63 -16.66 -0.53 5.80
C SER A 63 -16.61 -0.22 4.30
N GLY A 64 -17.18 -1.10 3.49
CA GLY A 64 -17.14 -0.96 2.02
C GLY A 64 -16.02 -1.74 1.33
N ASP A 65 -15.10 -2.36 2.07
CA ASP A 65 -14.09 -3.25 1.48
C ASP A 65 -14.74 -4.34 0.64
N CYS A 66 -14.10 -4.62 -0.49
CA CYS A 66 -14.50 -5.66 -1.42
C CYS A 66 -13.33 -6.58 -1.72
N ILE A 67 -13.64 -7.85 -1.95
CA ILE A 67 -12.69 -8.86 -2.42
C ILE A 67 -13.20 -9.50 -3.70
N THR A 68 -12.29 -9.84 -4.60
CA THR A 68 -12.59 -10.66 -5.78
C THR A 68 -12.35 -12.11 -5.42
N VAL A 69 -13.32 -12.98 -5.74
CA VAL A 69 -13.21 -14.42 -5.48
C VAL A 69 -13.48 -15.21 -6.76
N TRP A 70 -12.72 -16.29 -6.95
CA TRP A 70 -12.89 -17.25 -8.04
C TRP A 70 -12.48 -18.64 -7.57
N SER A 71 -12.81 -19.66 -8.36
CA SER A 71 -12.38 -21.03 -8.08
C SER A 71 -11.42 -21.57 -9.14
N GLU A 72 -10.79 -22.70 -8.85
CA GLU A 72 -9.99 -23.42 -9.85
C GLU A 72 -10.87 -23.99 -10.97
N GLN A 73 -12.11 -24.37 -10.65
CA GLN A 73 -13.06 -24.94 -11.61
C GLN A 73 -13.64 -23.90 -12.56
N GLU A 74 -13.82 -22.66 -12.07
CA GLU A 74 -14.34 -21.53 -12.85
C GLU A 74 -13.36 -20.33 -12.81
N PRO A 75 -12.15 -20.47 -13.38
CA PRO A 75 -11.09 -19.48 -13.19
C PRO A 75 -11.40 -18.13 -13.83
N GLU A 76 -12.29 -18.07 -14.82
CA GLU A 76 -12.68 -16.83 -15.51
C GLU A 76 -13.95 -16.20 -14.91
N ARG A 77 -14.67 -16.92 -14.04
CA ARG A 77 -15.83 -16.39 -13.34
C ARG A 77 -15.36 -15.67 -12.07
N LEU A 78 -15.18 -14.36 -12.17
CA LEU A 78 -14.75 -13.51 -11.08
C LEU A 78 -15.96 -12.87 -10.42
N LEU A 79 -16.19 -13.15 -9.14
CA LEU A 79 -17.27 -12.54 -8.38
C LEU A 79 -16.73 -11.55 -7.35
N LEU A 80 -17.45 -10.45 -7.20
CA LEU A 80 -17.16 -9.45 -6.17
C LEU A 80 -17.95 -9.81 -4.91
N TYR A 81 -17.25 -9.81 -3.78
CA TYR A 81 -17.84 -9.95 -2.45
C TYR A 81 -17.59 -8.66 -1.67
N ARG A 82 -18.61 -8.18 -0.97
CA ARG A 82 -18.52 -6.98 -0.14
C ARG A 82 -18.56 -7.33 1.33
N LEU A 83 -17.86 -6.55 2.12
CA LEU A 83 -17.90 -6.67 3.58
C LEU A 83 -19.33 -6.58 4.08
N LYS A 84 -19.78 -7.65 4.73
CA LYS A 84 -21.09 -7.76 5.39
C LYS A 84 -21.01 -7.39 6.87
N SER A 85 -19.97 -7.88 7.55
CA SER A 85 -19.73 -7.60 8.97
C SER A 85 -18.24 -7.72 9.30
N GLY A 86 -17.82 -7.16 10.43
CA GLY A 86 -16.44 -7.20 10.90
C GLY A 86 -15.62 -5.96 10.50
N ALA A 87 -16.26 -4.83 10.15
CA ALA A 87 -15.56 -3.57 10.02
C ALA A 87 -14.83 -3.22 11.33
N ASP A 88 -13.67 -2.57 11.20
CA ASP A 88 -12.76 -2.21 12.29
C ASP A 88 -12.24 -3.41 13.11
N THR A 89 -12.29 -4.61 12.53
CA THR A 89 -11.71 -5.83 13.11
C THR A 89 -10.81 -6.57 12.11
N PRO A 90 -9.92 -7.46 12.56
CA PRO A 90 -9.11 -8.27 11.66
C PRO A 90 -9.89 -9.44 11.03
N ASN A 91 -11.08 -9.77 11.55
CA ASN A 91 -11.91 -10.86 11.05
C ASN A 91 -13.21 -10.29 10.46
N ALA A 92 -13.59 -10.78 9.31
CA ALA A 92 -14.75 -10.28 8.59
C ALA A 92 -15.56 -11.40 7.94
N VAL A 93 -16.78 -11.08 7.62
CA VAL A 93 -17.65 -11.86 6.74
C VAL A 93 -17.94 -11.00 5.52
N PHE A 94 -17.78 -11.60 4.35
CA PHE A 94 -18.11 -11.03 3.06
C PHE A 94 -19.27 -11.79 2.43
N GLU A 95 -20.12 -11.09 1.68
CA GLU A 95 -21.22 -11.68 0.91
C GLU A 95 -21.09 -11.29 -0.56
N VAL A 96 -21.54 -12.16 -1.44
CA VAL A 96 -21.53 -11.93 -2.88
C VAL A 96 -22.39 -10.71 -3.24
N VAL A 97 -21.88 -9.89 -4.17
CA VAL A 97 -22.59 -8.69 -4.61
C VAL A 97 -23.57 -9.03 -5.71
N GLY A 98 -24.82 -8.53 -5.60
CA GLY A 98 -25.87 -8.71 -6.59
C GLY A 98 -26.73 -9.95 -6.33
N ASN A 99 -27.25 -10.54 -7.41
CA ASN A 99 -28.12 -11.73 -7.35
C ASN A 99 -27.36 -13.01 -7.76
N GLU A 100 -26.05 -13.02 -7.55
CA GLU A 100 -25.20 -14.17 -7.85
C GLU A 100 -25.33 -15.22 -6.75
N GLU A 101 -25.29 -16.49 -7.14
CA GLU A 101 -25.34 -17.61 -6.16
C GLU A 101 -24.02 -17.79 -5.39
N GLY A 102 -22.94 -17.17 -5.86
CA GLY A 102 -21.60 -17.34 -5.32
C GLY A 102 -20.69 -18.15 -6.25
N VAL A 103 -19.45 -18.36 -5.84
CA VAL A 103 -18.46 -19.15 -6.59
C VAL A 103 -18.61 -20.62 -6.25
N HIS A 104 -18.59 -21.46 -7.31
CA HIS A 104 -18.67 -22.92 -7.18
C HIS A 104 -17.29 -23.55 -7.27
N GLY A 105 -16.97 -24.53 -6.44
CA GLY A 105 -15.70 -25.25 -6.53
C GLY A 105 -15.33 -26.01 -5.27
N THR A 106 -14.07 -26.46 -5.26
CA THR A 106 -13.41 -27.13 -4.11
C THR A 106 -12.17 -26.37 -3.67
N GLN A 107 -11.59 -25.56 -4.58
CA GLN A 107 -10.44 -24.70 -4.31
C GLN A 107 -10.79 -23.27 -4.71
N PHE A 108 -10.55 -22.36 -3.80
CA PHE A 108 -10.98 -20.97 -3.92
C PHE A 108 -9.82 -20.02 -3.71
N TYR A 109 -9.84 -18.93 -4.45
CA TYR A 109 -8.87 -17.86 -4.41
C TYR A 109 -9.56 -16.55 -4.15
N ALA A 110 -8.95 -15.71 -3.35
CA ALA A 110 -9.46 -14.38 -3.05
C ALA A 110 -8.36 -13.33 -3.22
N LEU A 111 -8.73 -12.16 -3.73
CA LEU A 111 -7.85 -11.01 -3.89
C LEU A 111 -8.53 -9.76 -3.31
N TYR A 112 -7.81 -9.06 -2.43
CA TYR A 112 -8.07 -7.69 -2.02
C TYR A 112 -7.07 -6.77 -2.71
N ASN A 113 -7.55 -5.87 -3.54
CA ASN A 113 -6.74 -4.92 -4.31
C ASN A 113 -7.27 -3.49 -4.23
N GLY A 114 -8.17 -3.19 -3.28
CA GLY A 114 -8.82 -1.90 -3.13
C GLY A 114 -9.80 -1.52 -4.25
N SER A 115 -10.15 -2.48 -5.12
CA SER A 115 -11.09 -2.26 -6.23
C SER A 115 -12.53 -2.62 -5.83
N SER A 116 -13.49 -1.86 -6.31
CA SER A 116 -14.92 -2.18 -6.26
C SER A 116 -15.41 -2.97 -7.49
N SER A 117 -14.48 -3.42 -8.34
CA SER A 117 -14.76 -4.26 -9.51
C SER A 117 -13.96 -5.55 -9.42
N ALA A 118 -14.59 -6.68 -9.79
CA ALA A 118 -13.93 -7.98 -9.77
C ALA A 118 -12.78 -8.04 -10.79
N SER A 119 -11.59 -8.38 -10.31
CA SER A 119 -10.37 -8.44 -11.12
C SER A 119 -9.29 -9.25 -10.40
N LYS A 120 -8.50 -10.02 -11.18
CA LYS A 120 -7.25 -10.65 -10.70
C LYS A 120 -6.05 -9.69 -10.76
N GLN A 121 -6.25 -8.50 -11.32
CA GLN A 121 -5.18 -7.54 -11.55
C GLN A 121 -4.89 -6.71 -10.31
N ILE A 122 -3.62 -6.50 -10.06
CA ILE A 122 -3.10 -5.60 -9.05
C ILE A 122 -2.40 -4.45 -9.76
N THR A 123 -2.65 -3.23 -9.30
CA THR A 123 -1.93 -2.05 -9.80
C THR A 123 -1.32 -1.29 -8.62
N LEU A 124 0.01 -1.19 -8.62
CA LEU A 124 0.75 -0.31 -7.72
C LEU A 124 0.91 1.04 -8.41
N ASN A 125 0.17 2.02 -7.93
CA ASN A 125 0.14 3.37 -8.51
C ASN A 125 1.45 4.12 -8.28
N SER A 126 1.82 4.97 -9.24
CA SER A 126 2.98 5.87 -9.13
C SER A 126 2.77 7.02 -8.13
N VAL A 127 1.52 7.32 -7.80
CA VAL A 127 1.15 8.29 -6.77
C VAL A 127 0.37 7.53 -5.70
N GLN A 128 0.93 7.50 -4.50
CA GLN A 128 0.34 6.83 -3.34
C GLN A 128 -0.05 7.88 -2.30
N ASN A 129 -1.17 8.55 -2.55
CA ASN A 129 -1.67 9.59 -1.64
C ASN A 129 -2.25 8.96 -0.37
N ASN A 130 -2.16 9.73 0.71
CA ASN A 130 -2.85 9.41 1.96
C ASN A 130 -4.34 9.68 1.85
N ASN A 131 -5.11 9.04 2.71
CA ASN A 131 -6.43 9.55 3.03
C ASN A 131 -6.25 10.93 3.71
N ILE A 132 -6.70 12.00 3.03
CA ILE A 132 -6.56 13.38 3.49
C ILE A 132 -7.24 13.67 4.84
N ASN A 133 -8.12 12.78 5.27
CA ASN A 133 -8.88 12.90 6.51
C ASN A 133 -8.18 12.29 7.74
N ARG A 134 -6.99 11.69 7.55
CA ARG A 134 -6.19 11.13 8.65
C ARG A 134 -4.80 11.78 8.67
N PRO A 135 -4.28 12.15 9.85
CA PRO A 135 -3.00 12.84 9.91
C PRO A 135 -1.88 12.01 9.30
N SER A 136 -1.28 12.61 8.37
CA SER A 136 0.07 12.62 7.84
C SER A 136 0.78 11.34 7.39
N ASN A 137 0.60 10.14 7.92
CA ASN A 137 1.59 9.09 7.70
C ASN A 137 1.04 7.72 7.29
N ASN A 138 -0.25 7.62 6.97
CA ASN A 138 -0.88 6.36 6.64
C ASN A 138 -0.76 5.98 5.16
N ILE A 139 -0.75 4.67 4.91
CA ILE A 139 -0.93 4.11 3.58
C ILE A 139 -2.39 4.35 3.18
N ALA A 140 -2.63 4.73 1.93
CA ALA A 140 -3.99 4.85 1.41
C ALA A 140 -4.75 3.53 1.60
N GLU A 141 -6.03 3.62 1.93
CA GLU A 141 -6.92 2.48 2.00
C GLU A 141 -6.89 1.72 0.67
N GLY A 142 -6.82 0.40 0.73
CA GLY A 142 -6.72 -0.45 -0.47
C GLY A 142 -5.37 -0.45 -1.20
N ALA A 143 -4.39 0.35 -0.78
CA ALA A 143 -3.10 0.42 -1.48
C ALA A 143 -2.21 -0.81 -1.29
N ALA A 144 -2.43 -1.60 -0.23
CA ALA A 144 -1.66 -2.80 0.07
C ALA A 144 -2.44 -4.06 -0.36
N PRO A 145 -2.15 -4.64 -1.53
CA PRO A 145 -2.88 -5.81 -2.01
C PRO A 145 -2.57 -7.04 -1.17
N MET A 146 -3.61 -7.85 -0.98
CA MET A 146 -3.54 -9.11 -0.24
C MET A 146 -4.28 -10.21 -0.99
N ALA A 147 -3.85 -11.45 -0.85
CA ALA A 147 -4.55 -12.59 -1.44
C ALA A 147 -4.62 -13.76 -0.46
N ALA A 148 -5.58 -14.64 -0.70
CA ALA A 148 -5.80 -15.83 0.09
C ALA A 148 -6.21 -17.01 -0.80
N TYR A 149 -5.88 -18.18 -0.33
CA TYR A 149 -6.32 -19.47 -0.87
C TYR A 149 -7.07 -20.22 0.23
N ALA A 150 -8.11 -20.93 -0.16
CA ALA A 150 -8.84 -21.83 0.72
C ALA A 150 -9.30 -23.06 -0.08
N ALA A 151 -9.28 -24.21 0.55
CA ALA A 151 -9.80 -25.46 -0.01
C ALA A 151 -10.91 -26.00 0.88
N VAL A 152 -11.86 -26.72 0.28
CA VAL A 152 -12.86 -27.48 1.01
C VAL A 152 -12.21 -28.82 1.40
N GLU A 153 -12.22 -29.10 2.69
CA GLU A 153 -11.82 -30.38 3.23
C GLU A 153 -13.09 -31.19 3.54
N ASP A 154 -13.16 -32.41 3.05
CA ASP A 154 -14.24 -33.38 3.32
C ASP A 154 -15.67 -32.86 3.00
N GLY A 155 -15.82 -32.01 1.97
CA GLY A 155 -17.10 -31.45 1.56
C GLY A 155 -17.73 -30.47 2.57
N ASN A 156 -16.99 -30.05 3.60
CA ASN A 156 -17.49 -29.21 4.67
C ASN A 156 -17.24 -27.70 4.40
N LEU A 157 -18.30 -26.98 4.04
CA LEU A 157 -18.31 -25.53 3.81
C LEU A 157 -17.91 -24.69 5.02
N SER A 158 -18.23 -25.17 6.23
CA SER A 158 -17.98 -24.40 7.45
C SER A 158 -16.49 -24.18 7.74
N ASN A 159 -15.62 -24.93 7.06
CA ASN A 159 -14.17 -24.86 7.21
C ASN A 159 -13.51 -23.93 6.19
N VAL A 160 -14.23 -23.40 5.21
CA VAL A 160 -13.67 -22.49 4.21
C VAL A 160 -13.45 -21.11 4.85
N ARG A 161 -12.20 -20.80 5.10
CA ARG A 161 -11.77 -19.51 5.64
C ARG A 161 -10.60 -18.98 4.84
N PHE A 162 -10.69 -17.73 4.44
CA PHE A 162 -9.60 -17.05 3.77
C PHE A 162 -8.65 -16.38 4.78
N ALA A 163 -7.46 -16.94 4.93
CA ALA A 163 -6.37 -16.31 5.65
C ALA A 163 -5.56 -15.47 4.66
N PHE A 164 -5.81 -14.18 4.60
CA PHE A 164 -5.14 -13.28 3.66
C PHE A 164 -3.64 -13.14 3.98
N LYS A 165 -2.83 -13.05 2.93
CA LYS A 165 -1.40 -12.75 3.00
C LYS A 165 -1.11 -11.50 2.19
N ASN A 166 -0.23 -10.64 2.71
CA ASN A 166 0.23 -9.46 1.97
C ASN A 166 1.03 -9.89 0.74
N LEU A 167 0.86 -9.18 -0.37
CA LEU A 167 1.57 -9.41 -1.63
C LEU A 167 2.73 -8.43 -1.82
N CYS A 168 2.73 -7.35 -1.06
CA CYS A 168 3.73 -6.29 -1.09
C CYS A 168 4.31 -6.07 0.30
N GLY A 169 5.45 -5.41 0.35
CA GLY A 169 6.01 -4.88 1.58
C GLY A 169 5.84 -3.37 1.66
N ILE A 170 6.32 -2.80 2.75
CA ILE A 170 6.24 -1.37 3.02
C ILE A 170 7.64 -0.83 3.27
N MET A 171 8.01 0.24 2.59
CA MET A 171 9.16 1.06 2.97
C MET A 171 8.71 2.22 3.84
N ALA A 172 9.26 2.31 5.05
CA ALA A 172 9.06 3.42 5.97
C ALA A 172 10.30 4.32 5.92
N VAL A 173 10.18 5.46 5.28
CA VAL A 173 11.28 6.43 5.11
C VAL A 173 11.14 7.52 6.16
N THR A 174 12.09 7.58 7.10
CA THR A 174 12.14 8.64 8.11
C THR A 174 13.14 9.70 7.68
N LEU A 175 12.66 10.92 7.49
CA LEU A 175 13.47 12.08 7.18
C LEU A 175 13.42 13.14 8.28
N THR A 176 14.50 13.91 8.35
CA THR A 176 14.65 15.08 9.22
C THR A 176 15.12 16.24 8.36
N THR A 177 14.52 17.40 8.51
CA THR A 177 14.96 18.64 7.88
C THR A 177 15.87 19.43 8.83
N ASP A 178 16.82 20.19 8.29
CA ASP A 178 17.71 21.04 9.09
C ASP A 178 17.04 22.35 9.58
N ALA A 179 15.92 22.72 8.97
CA ALA A 179 15.09 23.85 9.37
C ALA A 179 13.61 23.53 9.12
N ASP A 180 12.73 24.38 9.67
CA ASP A 180 11.29 24.33 9.41
C ASP A 180 11.02 24.43 7.91
N ALA A 181 10.15 23.58 7.41
CA ALA A 181 9.86 23.51 6.00
C ALA A 181 8.40 23.14 5.71
N ALA A 182 7.99 23.39 4.47
CA ALA A 182 6.70 22.94 3.95
C ALA A 182 6.93 22.02 2.75
N LEU A 183 6.59 20.76 2.90
CA LEU A 183 6.79 19.74 1.89
C LEU A 183 5.61 19.71 0.91
N GLY A 184 5.91 19.69 -0.38
CA GLY A 184 4.94 19.57 -1.47
C GLY A 184 4.76 18.12 -1.91
N SER A 185 5.88 17.40 -2.04
CA SER A 185 5.87 15.97 -2.38
C SER A 185 7.16 15.28 -1.95
N ILE A 186 7.08 13.96 -1.87
CA ILE A 186 8.23 13.07 -1.67
C ILE A 186 8.17 11.99 -2.74
N THR A 187 9.29 11.76 -3.44
CA THR A 187 9.40 10.74 -4.47
C THR A 187 10.53 9.77 -4.13
N LEU A 188 10.19 8.50 -4.05
CA LEU A 188 11.15 7.41 -3.94
C LEU A 188 11.47 6.88 -5.34
N ASN A 189 12.76 6.84 -5.69
CA ASN A 189 13.28 6.36 -6.96
C ASN A 189 14.15 5.12 -6.75
N SER A 190 14.12 4.18 -7.70
CA SER A 190 14.92 2.96 -7.67
C SER A 190 15.36 2.54 -9.08
N THR A 191 16.36 1.68 -9.18
CA THR A 191 16.66 0.94 -10.42
C THR A 191 15.72 -0.25 -10.63
N ALA A 192 15.14 -0.78 -9.56
CA ALA A 192 14.13 -1.83 -9.61
C ALA A 192 12.73 -1.22 -9.83
N ASN A 193 11.79 -2.03 -10.32
CA ASN A 193 10.41 -1.59 -10.51
C ASN A 193 9.72 -1.35 -9.18
N LEU A 194 9.13 -0.17 -9.02
CA LEU A 194 8.37 0.23 -7.83
C LEU A 194 6.86 0.22 -8.08
N THR A 195 6.45 0.49 -9.32
CA THR A 195 5.05 0.66 -9.73
C THR A 195 4.75 -0.12 -10.99
N GLY A 196 3.47 -0.34 -11.26
CA GLY A 196 3.02 -1.05 -12.44
C GLY A 196 1.90 -2.04 -12.11
N SER A 197 1.48 -2.78 -13.13
CA SER A 197 0.39 -3.73 -13.03
C SER A 197 0.87 -5.17 -13.23
N GLY A 198 0.17 -6.11 -12.64
CA GLY A 198 0.38 -7.54 -12.79
C GLY A 198 -0.76 -8.32 -12.18
N GLU A 199 -0.72 -9.63 -12.31
CA GLU A 199 -1.72 -10.53 -11.74
C GLU A 199 -1.17 -11.26 -10.52
N VAL A 200 -2.07 -11.56 -9.59
CA VAL A 200 -1.76 -12.47 -8.50
C VAL A 200 -1.56 -13.88 -9.04
N ARG A 201 -0.57 -14.57 -8.52
CA ARG A 201 -0.27 -15.97 -8.85
C ARG A 201 -0.27 -16.79 -7.58
N PHE A 202 -0.72 -18.05 -7.72
CA PHE A 202 -0.72 -19.01 -6.63
C PHE A 202 0.13 -20.21 -7.02
N VAL A 203 1.01 -20.63 -6.11
CA VAL A 203 1.80 -21.86 -6.24
C VAL A 203 1.61 -22.65 -4.95
N ASN A 204 0.99 -23.81 -5.04
CA ASN A 204 0.64 -24.64 -3.88
C ASN A 204 -0.14 -23.86 -2.80
N GLY A 205 -1.10 -23.03 -3.21
CA GLY A 205 -1.89 -22.19 -2.32
C GLY A 205 -1.18 -20.92 -1.82
N GLU A 206 0.11 -20.75 -2.10
CA GLU A 206 0.87 -19.56 -1.70
C GLU A 206 0.73 -18.44 -2.73
N PRO A 207 0.18 -17.26 -2.35
CA PRO A 207 0.02 -16.14 -3.25
C PRO A 207 1.33 -15.37 -3.45
N SER A 208 1.52 -14.86 -4.66
CA SER A 208 2.63 -13.98 -5.01
C SER A 208 2.20 -12.96 -6.05
N PHE A 209 2.92 -11.85 -6.13
CA PHE A 209 2.69 -10.79 -7.10
C PHE A 209 4.01 -10.34 -7.75
N ARG A 210 3.95 -10.12 -9.06
CA ARG A 210 5.06 -9.55 -9.82
C ARG A 210 4.53 -8.54 -10.83
N ILE A 211 5.18 -7.40 -10.91
CA ILE A 211 4.89 -6.40 -11.93
C ILE A 211 5.22 -6.98 -13.31
N GLY A 212 4.24 -6.99 -14.22
CA GLY A 212 4.36 -7.50 -15.57
C GLY A 212 4.22 -6.42 -16.64
N ALA A 213 3.48 -5.34 -16.37
CA ALA A 213 3.22 -4.28 -17.33
C ALA A 213 3.27 -2.91 -16.67
N ASN A 214 3.46 -1.87 -17.51
CA ASN A 214 3.49 -0.46 -17.07
C ASN A 214 4.46 -0.19 -15.92
N ALA A 215 5.59 -0.90 -15.94
CA ALA A 215 6.58 -0.84 -14.88
C ALA A 215 7.20 0.55 -14.77
N GLY A 216 7.15 1.14 -13.57
CA GLY A 216 7.75 2.41 -13.21
C GLY A 216 8.77 2.24 -12.10
N LYS A 217 9.74 3.16 -12.06
CA LYS A 217 10.86 3.14 -11.11
C LYS A 217 10.74 4.23 -10.04
N SER A 218 9.59 4.87 -9.96
CA SER A 218 9.33 5.97 -9.03
C SER A 218 7.96 5.85 -8.39
N ILE A 219 7.89 6.19 -7.11
CA ILE A 219 6.63 6.35 -6.35
C ILE A 219 6.66 7.72 -5.70
N SER A 220 5.60 8.49 -5.88
CA SER A 220 5.42 9.80 -5.26
C SER A 220 4.30 9.79 -4.22
N ARG A 221 4.46 10.67 -3.24
CA ARG A 221 3.40 11.08 -2.32
C ARG A 221 3.24 12.59 -2.42
N GLU A 222 2.02 13.01 -2.77
CA GLU A 222 1.67 14.41 -2.80
C GLU A 222 1.25 14.84 -1.40
N LEU A 223 1.98 15.79 -0.83
CA LEU A 223 1.82 16.26 0.54
C LEU A 223 1.11 17.61 0.62
N GLY A 224 0.95 18.29 -0.54
CA GLY A 224 0.33 19.60 -0.62
C GLY A 224 1.17 20.69 0.06
N ASN A 225 0.99 20.88 1.35
CA ASN A 225 1.70 21.86 2.16
C ASN A 225 1.96 21.31 3.57
N TYR A 226 2.54 20.10 3.63
CA TYR A 226 2.82 19.43 4.89
C TYR A 226 3.94 20.12 5.66
N LYS A 227 3.64 20.63 6.84
CA LYS A 227 4.58 21.35 7.69
C LYS A 227 5.43 20.39 8.49
N VAL A 228 6.74 20.52 8.40
CA VAL A 228 7.73 19.81 9.22
C VAL A 228 8.57 20.80 10.01
N LYS A 229 8.95 20.42 11.21
CA LYS A 229 9.88 21.21 12.03
C LYS A 229 11.30 20.69 11.87
N GLY A 230 12.24 21.62 11.82
CA GLY A 230 13.65 21.32 11.79
C GLY A 230 14.10 20.45 12.96
N GLY A 231 14.86 19.39 12.68
CA GLY A 231 15.33 18.46 13.70
C GLY A 231 14.31 17.39 14.12
N GLU A 232 13.03 17.52 13.81
CA GLU A 232 12.01 16.52 14.13
C GLU A 232 11.92 15.42 13.05
N PRO A 233 11.90 14.12 13.44
CA PRO A 233 11.75 13.03 12.49
C PRO A 233 10.31 12.92 11.97
N ASN A 234 10.18 12.74 10.66
CA ASN A 234 8.91 12.51 9.99
C ASN A 234 9.00 11.25 9.14
N THR A 235 8.09 10.30 9.31
CA THR A 235 8.11 9.01 8.59
C THR A 235 7.01 8.98 7.53
N PHE A 236 7.40 8.53 6.34
CA PHE A 236 6.51 8.37 5.19
C PHE A 236 6.55 6.93 4.71
N TYR A 237 5.38 6.37 4.38
CA TYR A 237 5.25 4.96 4.01
C TYR A 237 4.94 4.81 2.53
N PHE A 238 5.59 3.83 1.90
CA PHE A 238 5.39 3.46 0.50
C PHE A 238 5.13 1.97 0.41
N VAL A 239 4.04 1.58 -0.26
CA VAL A 239 3.79 0.18 -0.62
C VAL A 239 4.61 -0.14 -1.84
N VAL A 240 5.44 -1.16 -1.75
CA VAL A 240 6.39 -1.55 -2.80
C VAL A 240 6.37 -3.05 -3.05
N PRO A 241 6.72 -3.52 -4.25
CA PRO A 241 6.89 -4.94 -4.50
C PRO A 241 7.85 -5.61 -3.52
N ALA A 242 7.58 -6.85 -3.17
CA ALA A 242 8.50 -7.68 -2.38
C ALA A 242 9.68 -8.11 -3.26
N GLN A 243 10.83 -7.48 -3.08
CA GLN A 243 12.06 -7.76 -3.85
C GLN A 243 13.27 -7.07 -3.23
N SER A 244 14.45 -7.31 -3.81
CA SER A 244 15.68 -6.59 -3.45
C SER A 244 15.84 -5.30 -4.25
N TYR A 245 16.31 -4.25 -3.58
CA TYR A 245 16.55 -2.92 -4.11
C TYR A 245 18.02 -2.52 -3.91
N GLY A 246 18.80 -2.51 -4.99
CA GLY A 246 20.23 -2.14 -4.91
C GLY A 246 20.48 -0.65 -4.79
N TYR A 247 19.61 0.17 -5.39
CA TYR A 247 19.71 1.62 -5.39
C TYR A 247 18.38 2.26 -5.04
N LEU A 248 18.42 3.21 -4.13
CA LEU A 248 17.29 4.06 -3.76
C LEU A 248 17.73 5.51 -3.68
N ALA A 249 16.93 6.40 -4.25
CA ALA A 249 17.07 7.85 -4.12
C ALA A 249 15.75 8.43 -3.60
N LEU A 250 15.85 9.49 -2.82
CA LEU A 250 14.71 10.22 -2.30
C LEU A 250 14.79 11.66 -2.79
N ASP A 251 13.76 12.08 -3.50
CA ASP A 251 13.56 13.47 -3.90
C ASP A 251 12.46 14.08 -3.04
N VAL A 252 12.75 15.21 -2.45
CA VAL A 252 11.82 15.96 -1.60
C VAL A 252 11.58 17.32 -2.19
N MET A 253 10.33 17.65 -2.48
CA MET A 253 9.91 18.91 -3.08
C MET A 253 9.29 19.83 -2.04
N SER A 254 9.64 21.10 -2.08
CA SER A 254 8.94 22.13 -1.30
C SER A 254 7.55 22.42 -1.88
N SER A 255 6.62 22.85 -1.02
CA SER A 255 5.32 23.36 -1.45
C SER A 255 5.36 24.79 -1.96
N THR A 256 6.45 25.54 -1.76
CA THR A 256 6.61 26.90 -2.23
C THR A 256 7.01 26.97 -3.72
N ASN A 257 6.78 28.10 -4.37
CA ASN A 257 7.11 28.31 -5.77
C ASN A 257 8.18 29.44 -5.89
N PRO A 258 9.31 29.29 -6.62
CA PRO A 258 9.73 28.05 -7.30
C PRO A 258 9.99 26.94 -6.30
N LYS A 259 9.59 25.72 -6.63
CA LYS A 259 9.74 24.55 -5.75
C LYS A 259 11.23 24.16 -5.70
N PRO A 260 11.96 24.47 -4.63
CA PRO A 260 13.30 23.93 -4.49
C PRO A 260 13.21 22.41 -4.37
N VAL A 261 14.05 21.73 -5.08
CA VAL A 261 14.19 20.27 -5.00
C VAL A 261 15.25 19.98 -3.95
N TRP A 262 14.85 19.22 -2.94
CA TRP A 262 15.77 18.65 -1.98
C TRP A 262 15.94 17.18 -2.31
N SER A 263 17.11 16.81 -2.75
CA SER A 263 17.39 15.45 -3.20
C SER A 263 18.50 14.85 -2.35
N ARG A 264 18.34 13.60 -2.00
CA ARG A 264 19.41 12.81 -1.41
C ARG A 264 19.44 11.42 -2.01
N THR A 265 20.50 11.13 -2.72
CA THR A 265 20.79 9.78 -3.19
C THR A 265 21.38 8.94 -2.07
N ARG A 266 20.82 7.77 -1.85
CA ARG A 266 21.40 6.74 -0.99
C ARG A 266 21.57 5.46 -1.78
N THR A 267 22.81 5.06 -2.00
CA THR A 267 23.14 3.74 -2.52
C THR A 267 23.22 2.74 -1.35
N ILE A 268 22.55 1.62 -1.49
CA ILE A 268 22.61 0.52 -0.51
C ILE A 268 23.51 -0.54 -1.13
N ALA A 269 24.74 -0.68 -0.58
CA ALA A 269 25.78 -1.53 -1.18
C ALA A 269 25.41 -3.02 -1.20
N ASP A 270 24.69 -3.50 -0.18
CA ASP A 270 24.34 -4.93 -0.01
C ASP A 270 22.92 -5.27 -0.45
N GLY A 271 22.22 -4.31 -1.05
CA GLY A 271 20.80 -4.45 -1.39
C GLY A 271 19.88 -4.38 -0.17
N LEU A 272 18.79 -3.64 -0.31
CA LEU A 272 17.70 -3.62 0.67
C LEU A 272 16.68 -4.67 0.25
N SER A 273 16.44 -5.68 1.08
CA SER A 273 15.34 -6.61 0.86
C SER A 273 14.07 -6.09 1.49
N VAL A 274 12.98 -6.18 0.76
CA VAL A 274 11.63 -5.90 1.24
C VAL A 274 10.82 -7.16 1.05
N ASP A 275 10.39 -7.76 2.14
CA ASP A 275 9.58 -8.97 2.10
C ASP A 275 8.08 -8.61 2.15
N ALA A 276 7.25 -9.45 1.54
CA ALA A 276 5.80 -9.29 1.61
C ALA A 276 5.32 -9.31 3.07
N GLY A 277 4.48 -8.33 3.42
CA GLY A 277 3.98 -8.19 4.78
C GLY A 277 4.97 -7.59 5.78
N SER A 278 6.18 -7.24 5.37
CA SER A 278 7.17 -6.61 6.24
C SER A 278 7.17 -5.07 6.11
N ILE A 279 7.66 -4.39 7.15
CA ILE A 279 7.97 -2.97 7.12
C ILE A 279 9.49 -2.81 7.17
N THR A 280 10.06 -2.39 6.05
CA THR A 280 11.49 -2.11 5.94
C THR A 280 11.74 -0.63 6.19
N ARG A 281 12.57 -0.32 7.20
CA ARG A 281 12.82 1.06 7.64
C ARG A 281 14.07 1.62 6.99
N ILE A 282 13.94 2.82 6.44
CA ILE A 282 15.04 3.66 5.99
C ILE A 282 15.06 4.87 6.93
N ALA A 283 15.98 4.82 7.89
CA ALA A 283 16.11 5.84 8.92
C ALA A 283 17.20 6.86 8.58
N ASN A 284 17.19 8.00 9.29
CA ASN A 284 18.25 9.02 9.28
C ASN A 284 18.51 9.68 7.91
N VAL A 285 17.46 9.87 7.12
CA VAL A 285 17.58 10.69 5.91
C VAL A 285 17.52 12.16 6.31
N THR A 286 18.67 12.84 6.34
CA THR A 286 18.70 14.28 6.56
C THR A 286 18.51 15.00 5.23
N VAL A 287 17.50 15.83 5.14
CA VAL A 287 17.20 16.71 4.00
C VAL A 287 17.61 18.13 4.40
N ARG A 288 18.56 18.69 3.66
CA ARG A 288 18.94 20.09 3.86
C ARG A 288 17.94 20.97 3.13
N THR A 289 17.32 21.87 3.87
CA THR A 289 16.48 22.92 3.31
C THR A 289 17.42 24.00 2.77
N VAL A 290 17.51 24.11 1.44
CA VAL A 290 18.18 25.24 0.84
C VAL A 290 17.19 26.38 0.86
N ALA A 291 17.47 27.42 1.66
CA ALA A 291 16.74 28.67 1.50
C ALA A 291 16.91 29.12 0.03
N PRO A 292 15.85 29.50 -0.67
CA PRO A 292 15.97 29.97 -2.04
C PRO A 292 17.02 31.10 -2.06
N HIS A 293 18.04 30.94 -2.91
CA HIS A 293 19.03 32.00 -3.04
C HIS A 293 18.32 33.24 -3.60
N VAL A 294 18.45 34.34 -2.89
CA VAL A 294 17.94 35.64 -3.35
C VAL A 294 18.98 36.23 -4.31
N TYR A 295 18.74 36.04 -5.60
CA TYR A 295 19.62 36.51 -6.63
C TYR A 295 19.63 38.04 -6.70
N LYS A 296 20.82 38.59 -6.90
CA LYS A 296 21.07 39.99 -7.18
C LYS A 296 21.75 40.13 -8.53
N VAL A 297 21.65 41.28 -9.15
CA VAL A 297 22.41 41.59 -10.38
C VAL A 297 23.90 41.42 -10.11
N GLY A 298 24.55 40.62 -10.92
CA GLY A 298 25.95 40.24 -10.81
C GLY A 298 26.21 38.86 -10.21
N ASP A 299 25.18 38.22 -9.63
CA ASP A 299 25.33 36.86 -9.09
C ASP A 299 25.52 35.82 -10.20
N ILE A 300 26.31 34.78 -9.89
CA ILE A 300 26.47 33.60 -10.74
C ILE A 300 25.24 32.72 -10.66
N TYR A 301 24.75 32.27 -11.82
CA TYR A 301 23.63 31.34 -11.89
C TYR A 301 24.06 29.98 -12.47
N PRO A 302 23.63 28.85 -11.87
CA PRO A 302 22.95 28.75 -10.55
C PRO A 302 23.92 29.09 -9.40
N ASN A 303 23.35 29.49 -8.26
CA ASN A 303 24.13 29.82 -7.07
C ASN A 303 25.04 28.67 -6.64
N GLY A 304 26.31 29.02 -6.36
CA GLY A 304 27.31 28.02 -5.94
C GLY A 304 27.89 27.19 -7.09
N ALA A 305 27.49 27.42 -8.35
CA ALA A 305 28.08 26.75 -9.50
C ALA A 305 29.52 27.18 -9.72
N VAL A 306 30.39 26.25 -10.16
CA VAL A 306 31.79 26.47 -10.47
C VAL A 306 32.13 25.88 -11.85
N GLY A 307 33.08 26.52 -12.56
CA GLY A 307 33.55 26.00 -13.83
C GLY A 307 32.44 25.83 -14.88
N GLY A 308 32.36 24.65 -15.47
CA GLY A 308 31.43 24.34 -16.55
C GLY A 308 29.94 24.29 -16.15
N ASP A 309 29.65 24.30 -14.86
CA ASP A 309 28.27 24.27 -14.35
C ASP A 309 27.63 25.66 -14.30
N VAL A 310 28.43 26.71 -14.44
CA VAL A 310 27.94 28.09 -14.52
C VAL A 310 27.17 28.27 -15.83
N LYS A 311 25.90 28.66 -15.74
CA LYS A 311 25.02 28.92 -16.89
C LYS A 311 25.04 30.36 -17.33
N GLY A 312 25.27 31.28 -16.39
CA GLY A 312 25.29 32.71 -16.71
C GLY A 312 25.45 33.58 -15.48
N ILE A 313 25.36 34.89 -15.72
CA ILE A 313 25.37 35.94 -14.72
C ILE A 313 24.00 36.60 -14.71
N VAL A 314 23.43 36.82 -13.53
CA VAL A 314 22.16 37.53 -13.35
C VAL A 314 22.32 38.97 -13.71
N PHE A 315 21.60 39.48 -14.71
CA PHE A 315 21.61 40.88 -15.09
C PHE A 315 20.31 41.63 -14.77
N GLU A 316 19.25 40.89 -14.46
CA GLU A 316 17.98 41.42 -14.01
C GLU A 316 17.42 40.49 -12.91
N ALA A 317 17.09 41.00 -11.77
CA ALA A 317 16.48 40.26 -10.68
C ALA A 317 15.22 40.99 -10.24
N ALA A 318 14.13 40.24 -9.99
CA ALA A 318 12.92 40.78 -9.37
C ALA A 318 13.18 41.19 -7.93
N GLN A 319 12.32 41.99 -7.37
CA GLN A 319 12.46 42.53 -6.01
C GLN A 319 12.59 41.45 -4.94
N ASP A 320 11.97 40.28 -5.15
CA ASP A 320 12.05 39.10 -4.29
C ASP A 320 13.32 38.25 -4.55
N GLY A 321 14.06 38.56 -5.61
CA GLY A 321 15.25 37.82 -6.01
C GLY A 321 15.00 36.37 -6.45
N GLN A 322 13.75 35.97 -6.67
CA GLN A 322 13.37 34.60 -7.03
C GLN A 322 13.16 34.42 -8.55
N SER A 323 13.08 35.50 -9.27
CA SER A 323 12.96 35.53 -10.73
C SER A 323 13.85 36.65 -11.33
N GLY A 324 14.17 36.53 -12.64
CA GLY A 324 15.02 37.46 -13.29
C GLY A 324 15.49 36.95 -14.63
N LYS A 325 16.56 37.60 -15.18
CA LYS A 325 17.21 37.18 -16.41
C LYS A 325 18.69 36.97 -16.18
N ILE A 326 19.27 36.04 -16.91
CA ILE A 326 20.70 35.75 -16.92
C ILE A 326 21.29 36.03 -18.29
N ALA A 327 22.51 36.54 -18.30
CA ALA A 327 23.36 36.55 -19.49
C ALA A 327 24.13 35.22 -19.54
N ALA A 328 23.89 34.40 -20.56
CA ALA A 328 24.60 33.14 -20.74
C ALA A 328 26.10 33.38 -20.97
N LEU A 329 26.94 32.52 -20.37
CA LEU A 329 28.42 32.59 -20.57
C LEU A 329 28.88 31.90 -21.86
N LYS A 330 28.01 31.15 -22.55
CA LYS A 330 28.28 30.53 -23.84
C LYS A 330 27.13 30.86 -24.77
N ASP A 331 27.45 31.30 -25.97
CA ASP A 331 26.47 31.39 -27.04
C ASP A 331 25.92 30.00 -27.32
N CYS A 332 24.58 29.92 -27.47
CA CYS A 332 23.90 28.73 -27.98
C CYS A 332 24.25 28.65 -29.48
N SER A 333 25.35 27.97 -29.81
CA SER A 333 25.70 27.60 -31.18
C SER A 333 25.03 26.28 -31.56
#